data_44e7ce3de20a721682a3335c3ebf4379
#
_entry.id   44e7ce3de20a721682a3335c3ebf4379
#
_cell.length_a   1.000
_cell.length_b   1.000
_cell.length_c   1.000
_cell.angle_alpha   90.00
_cell.angle_beta   90.00
_cell.angle_gamma   90.00
#
_symmetry.space_group_name_H-M   'P 1'
#
loop_
_entity.id
_entity.type
_entity.pdbx_description
1 polymer ?
#
loop_
_entity_poly.entity_id
_entity_poly.type
_entity_poly.pdbx_seq_one_letter_code
_entity_poly.pdbx_strand_id
1 'polypeptide(L)'
;MKTTINCFLPFSRLEETMQTVKELRASTLVDKIYLLASPITNVCIPGCELISVEKMQSTQAMRAIAEHSDKTYTLLYTKYTALKIGMFALERMVQVMEMTQAGMVYADHYQQIDGVQKTAPVIDYQPGSLRDDFNFGSVLLFNANAFKEVIENTEKEYQYAGLYD
;
A
#
# COMPACT_ATOMS: atom_id res chain seq x y z
N MET A 1 -15.97 14.25 9.50
CA MET A 1 -14.68 14.56 8.85
C MET A 1 -14.53 13.58 7.69
N LYS A 2 -14.34 14.03 6.46
CA LYS A 2 -14.19 13.12 5.32
C LYS A 2 -12.84 12.42 5.44
N THR A 3 -12.84 11.14 5.66
CA THR A 3 -11.62 10.32 5.70
C THR A 3 -10.99 10.30 4.32
N THR A 4 -9.68 10.52 4.24
CA THR A 4 -8.96 10.53 2.97
C THR A 4 -7.77 9.58 3.06
N ILE A 5 -7.46 8.93 1.95
CA ILE A 5 -6.40 7.95 1.80
C ILE A 5 -5.38 8.48 0.80
N ASN A 6 -4.09 8.49 1.17
CA ASN A 6 -3.00 8.57 0.22
C ASN A 6 -2.57 7.16 -0.20
N CYS A 7 -2.48 6.92 -1.49
CA CYS A 7 -2.14 5.63 -2.05
C CYS A 7 -0.72 5.63 -2.60
N PHE A 8 0.04 4.60 -2.29
CA PHE A 8 1.40 4.39 -2.75
C PHE A 8 1.48 3.06 -3.49
N LEU A 9 1.97 3.07 -4.72
CA LEU A 9 2.07 1.87 -5.55
C LEU A 9 3.36 1.88 -6.36
N PRO A 10 3.99 0.72 -6.58
CA PRO A 10 5.17 0.64 -7.41
C PRO A 10 4.80 0.91 -8.86
N PHE A 11 5.60 1.70 -9.53
CA PHE A 11 5.50 1.81 -10.98
C PHE A 11 5.98 0.51 -11.63
N SER A 12 5.13 -0.04 -12.49
CA SER A 12 5.43 -1.21 -13.28
C SER A 12 5.37 -0.86 -14.78
N ARG A 13 4.61 -1.61 -15.55
CA ARG A 13 4.27 -1.24 -16.92
C ARG A 13 3.21 -0.15 -16.90
N LEU A 14 3.26 0.73 -17.89
CA LEU A 14 2.35 1.87 -17.98
C LEU A 14 0.87 1.43 -17.95
N GLU A 15 0.53 0.39 -18.69
CA GLU A 15 -0.83 -0.13 -18.79
C GLU A 15 -1.36 -0.63 -17.45
N GLU A 16 -0.59 -1.46 -16.75
CA GLU A 16 -0.95 -2.02 -15.44
C GLU A 16 -1.08 -0.93 -14.38
N THR A 17 -0.15 0.03 -14.40
CA THR A 17 -0.18 1.17 -13.47
C THR A 17 -1.39 2.06 -13.73
N MET A 18 -1.69 2.37 -14.98
CA MET A 18 -2.88 3.17 -15.34
C MET A 18 -4.19 2.48 -14.95
N GLN A 19 -4.27 1.16 -15.11
CA GLN A 19 -5.42 0.38 -14.67
C GLN A 19 -5.60 0.48 -13.15
N THR A 20 -4.54 0.29 -12.38
CA THR A 20 -4.57 0.42 -10.90
C THR A 20 -4.96 1.84 -10.47
N VAL A 21 -4.40 2.86 -11.11
CA VAL A 21 -4.75 4.28 -10.84
C VAL A 21 -6.23 4.55 -11.12
N LYS A 22 -6.77 4.01 -12.19
CA LYS A 22 -8.20 4.13 -12.53
C LYS A 22 -9.10 3.50 -11.46
N GLU A 23 -8.74 2.31 -10.98
CA GLU A 23 -9.47 1.61 -9.91
C GLU A 23 -9.45 2.42 -8.61
N LEU A 24 -8.28 2.91 -8.20
CA LEU A 24 -8.14 3.71 -6.98
C LEU A 24 -8.94 5.02 -7.07
N ARG A 25 -8.92 5.69 -8.21
CA ARG A 25 -9.66 6.95 -8.41
C ARG A 25 -11.18 6.79 -8.46
N ALA A 26 -11.68 5.59 -8.66
CA ALA A 26 -13.11 5.33 -8.58
C ALA A 26 -13.65 5.48 -7.15
N SER A 27 -12.80 5.35 -6.13
CA SER A 27 -13.19 5.59 -4.73
C SER A 27 -13.08 7.06 -4.34
N THR A 28 -14.10 7.59 -3.69
CA THR A 28 -14.13 8.95 -3.15
C THR A 28 -13.25 9.11 -1.89
N LEU A 29 -12.72 8.03 -1.35
CA LEU A 29 -11.82 8.05 -0.20
C LEU A 29 -10.37 8.36 -0.59
N VAL A 30 -9.99 8.14 -1.85
CA VAL A 30 -8.64 8.37 -2.35
C VAL A 30 -8.41 9.86 -2.62
N ASP A 31 -7.38 10.42 -2.00
CA ASP A 31 -6.98 11.81 -2.19
C ASP A 31 -5.86 11.93 -3.22
N LYS A 32 -4.69 11.38 -2.91
CA LYS A 32 -3.52 11.40 -3.78
C LYS A 32 -3.02 9.99 -4.08
N ILE A 33 -2.40 9.85 -5.25
CA ILE A 33 -1.75 8.62 -5.69
C ILE A 33 -0.28 8.93 -6.00
N TYR A 34 0.60 8.23 -5.31
CA TYR A 34 2.04 8.31 -5.46
C TYR A 34 2.57 7.05 -6.14
N LEU A 35 3.41 7.25 -7.14
CA LEU A 35 4.10 6.18 -7.86
C LEU A 35 5.53 6.07 -7.34
N LEU A 36 5.86 4.91 -6.79
CA LEU A 36 7.21 4.59 -6.35
C LEU A 36 7.99 4.02 -7.54
N ALA A 37 9.02 4.71 -7.98
CA ALA A 37 9.77 4.32 -9.17
C ALA A 37 11.27 4.56 -9.00
N SER A 38 12.06 3.84 -9.79
CA SER A 38 13.50 4.05 -9.86
C SER A 38 13.85 5.48 -10.29
N PRO A 39 14.95 6.07 -9.78
CA PRO A 39 15.40 7.41 -10.14
C PRO A 39 15.57 7.67 -11.65
N ILE A 40 15.83 6.62 -12.42
CA ILE A 40 15.96 6.72 -13.89
C ILE A 40 14.62 6.69 -14.63
N THR A 41 13.52 6.44 -13.92
CA THR A 41 12.19 6.35 -14.52
C THR A 41 11.65 7.75 -14.78
N ASN A 42 11.40 8.05 -16.04
CA ASN A 42 10.75 9.30 -16.45
C ASN A 42 9.34 8.97 -16.96
N VAL A 43 8.37 9.00 -16.06
CA VAL A 43 6.95 8.76 -16.38
C VAL A 43 6.10 9.87 -15.78
N CYS A 44 5.09 10.29 -16.53
CA CYS A 44 4.09 11.22 -16.05
C CYS A 44 2.71 10.59 -16.28
N ILE A 45 2.03 10.24 -15.19
CA ILE A 45 0.63 9.82 -15.22
C ILE A 45 -0.20 10.96 -14.63
N PRO A 46 -1.17 11.52 -15.38
CA PRO A 46 -1.96 12.65 -14.92
C PRO A 46 -2.59 12.39 -13.55
N GLY A 47 -2.37 13.32 -12.61
CA GLY A 47 -2.88 13.27 -11.23
C GLY A 47 -2.18 12.27 -10.33
N CYS A 48 -1.05 11.70 -10.72
CA CYS A 48 -0.14 10.96 -9.86
C CYS A 48 1.13 11.78 -9.63
N GLU A 49 1.70 11.65 -8.45
CA GLU A 49 3.01 12.20 -8.10
C GLU A 49 4.05 11.07 -8.10
N LEU A 50 5.26 11.34 -8.57
CA LEU A 50 6.33 10.37 -8.62
C LEU A 50 7.25 10.53 -7.41
N ILE A 51 7.51 9.44 -6.70
CA ILE A 51 8.51 9.36 -5.64
C ILE A 51 9.65 8.46 -6.12
N SER A 52 10.85 9.02 -6.13
CA SER A 52 12.05 8.30 -6.54
C SER A 52 12.55 7.40 -5.40
N VAL A 53 12.56 6.09 -5.63
CA VAL A 53 13.07 5.10 -4.68
C VAL A 53 13.89 4.05 -5.43
N GLU A 54 15.02 3.64 -4.87
CA GLU A 54 15.82 2.59 -5.51
C GLU A 54 15.18 1.22 -5.36
N LYS A 55 14.63 0.94 -4.18
CA LYS A 55 14.00 -0.33 -3.83
C LYS A 55 12.75 -0.08 -2.99
N MET A 56 11.62 -0.57 -3.47
CA MET A 56 10.33 -0.34 -2.85
C MET A 56 10.22 -0.86 -1.40
N GLN A 57 10.91 -1.94 -1.07
CA GLN A 57 10.85 -2.57 0.26
C GLN A 57 11.98 -2.11 1.18
N SER A 58 12.69 -1.04 0.83
CA SER A 58 13.75 -0.49 1.66
C SER A 58 13.20 0.43 2.75
N THR A 59 13.96 0.58 3.83
CA THR A 59 13.66 1.58 4.87
C THR A 59 13.60 3.00 4.27
N GLN A 60 14.43 3.30 3.30
CA GLN A 60 14.39 4.58 2.58
C GLN A 60 13.04 4.81 1.89
N ALA A 61 12.50 3.78 1.22
CA ALA A 61 11.18 3.89 0.59
C ALA A 61 10.07 4.09 1.63
N MET A 62 10.14 3.39 2.77
CA MET A 62 9.16 3.56 3.86
C MET A 62 9.22 4.99 4.43
N ARG A 63 10.40 5.57 4.60
CA ARG A 63 10.55 6.98 5.01
C ARG A 63 9.95 7.94 3.99
N ALA A 64 10.21 7.74 2.71
CA ALA A 64 9.62 8.56 1.66
C ALA A 64 8.09 8.47 1.62
N ILE A 65 7.53 7.28 1.86
CA ILE A 65 6.08 7.09 2.03
C ILE A 65 5.58 7.85 3.26
N ALA A 66 6.25 7.74 4.40
CA ALA A 66 5.87 8.42 5.64
C ALA A 66 5.86 9.95 5.48
N GLU A 67 6.85 10.52 4.79
CA GLU A 67 6.93 11.96 4.50
C GLU A 67 5.73 12.47 3.68
N HIS A 68 5.20 11.64 2.76
CA HIS A 68 4.07 11.98 1.90
C HIS A 68 2.71 11.52 2.45
N SER A 69 2.68 10.89 3.62
CA SER A 69 1.46 10.40 4.28
C SER A 69 0.79 11.52 5.09
N ASP A 70 0.28 12.55 4.43
CA ASP A 70 -0.31 13.73 5.05
C ASP A 70 -1.83 13.61 5.33
N LYS A 71 -2.43 12.45 5.05
CA LYS A 71 -3.84 12.15 5.29
C LYS A 71 -4.03 11.16 6.45
N THR A 72 -5.28 10.85 6.74
CA THR A 72 -5.63 9.95 7.86
C THR A 72 -5.09 8.54 7.66
N TYR A 73 -5.11 8.06 6.41
CA TYR A 73 -4.70 6.71 6.06
C TYR A 73 -3.69 6.70 4.92
N THR A 74 -2.80 5.71 4.99
CA THR A 74 -1.79 5.39 3.99
C THR A 74 -2.09 4.01 3.44
N LEU A 75 -2.40 3.90 2.16
CA LEU A 75 -2.57 2.63 1.47
C LEU A 75 -1.31 2.30 0.70
N LEU A 76 -0.73 1.13 0.96
CA LEU A 76 0.41 0.60 0.25
C LEU A 76 0.01 -0.62 -0.59
N TYR A 77 0.20 -0.55 -1.90
CA TYR A 77 0.11 -1.69 -2.80
C TYR A 77 1.51 -2.23 -3.08
N THR A 78 1.74 -3.52 -2.85
CA THR A 78 3.09 -4.11 -2.84
C THR A 78 3.46 -4.89 -4.10
N LYS A 79 2.56 -4.99 -5.09
CA LYS A 79 2.78 -5.78 -6.31
C LYS A 79 2.96 -4.89 -7.54
N TYR A 80 3.63 -5.43 -8.54
CA TYR A 80 3.90 -4.77 -9.82
C TYR A 80 2.86 -5.10 -10.92
N THR A 81 1.76 -5.75 -10.54
CA THR A 81 0.65 -6.11 -11.43
C THR A 81 -0.52 -5.15 -11.27
N ALA A 82 -1.46 -5.19 -12.20
CA ALA A 82 -2.68 -4.40 -12.08
C ALA A 82 -3.50 -4.83 -10.85
N LEU A 83 -3.98 -3.85 -10.08
CA LEU A 83 -4.90 -4.04 -8.97
C LEU A 83 -6.32 -3.81 -9.44
N LYS A 84 -7.23 -4.69 -9.04
CA LYS A 84 -8.67 -4.48 -9.14
C LYS A 84 -9.26 -4.46 -7.74
N ILE A 85 -10.01 -3.41 -7.43
CA ILE A 85 -10.58 -3.21 -6.10
C ILE A 85 -12.03 -3.71 -6.12
N GLY A 86 -12.37 -4.55 -5.15
CA GLY A 86 -13.75 -4.99 -4.96
C GLY A 86 -14.66 -3.84 -4.51
N MET A 87 -15.96 -3.99 -4.81
CA MET A 87 -16.97 -3.00 -4.41
C MET A 87 -16.93 -2.78 -2.89
N PHE A 88 -16.85 -1.52 -2.45
CA PHE A 88 -16.74 -1.12 -1.05
C PHE A 88 -15.55 -1.69 -0.26
N ALA A 89 -14.52 -2.20 -0.93
CA ALA A 89 -13.38 -2.79 -0.22
C ALA A 89 -12.62 -1.75 0.61
N LEU A 90 -12.35 -0.57 0.07
CA LEU A 90 -11.65 0.49 0.80
C LEU A 90 -12.49 1.03 1.95
N GLU A 91 -13.78 1.23 1.73
CA GLU A 91 -14.72 1.65 2.77
C GLU A 91 -14.76 0.64 3.92
N ARG A 92 -14.75 -0.65 3.59
CA ARG A 92 -14.73 -1.72 4.59
C ARG A 92 -13.43 -1.74 5.39
N MET A 93 -12.28 -1.58 4.73
CA MET A 93 -10.98 -1.52 5.41
C MET A 93 -10.90 -0.33 6.37
N VAL A 94 -11.35 0.85 5.94
CA VAL A 94 -11.43 2.04 6.78
C VAL A 94 -12.36 1.81 7.97
N GLN A 95 -13.54 1.25 7.75
CA GLN A 95 -14.51 0.95 8.81
C GLN A 95 -13.92 -0.01 9.85
N VAL A 96 -13.22 -1.06 9.42
CA VAL A 96 -12.55 -1.99 10.34
C VAL A 96 -11.50 -1.26 11.16
N MET A 97 -10.67 -0.43 10.53
CA MET A 97 -9.64 0.34 11.22
C MET A 97 -10.24 1.30 12.27
N GLU A 98 -11.33 1.99 11.92
CA GLU A 98 -12.01 2.89 12.86
C GLU A 98 -12.64 2.15 14.04
N MET A 99 -13.23 0.98 13.79
CA MET A 99 -13.88 0.18 14.85
C MET A 99 -12.88 -0.49 15.77
N THR A 100 -11.75 -0.95 15.24
CA THR A 100 -10.74 -1.71 16.01
C THR A 100 -9.61 -0.85 16.54
N GLN A 101 -9.48 0.39 16.06
CA GLN A 101 -8.34 1.28 16.34
C GLN A 101 -6.98 0.64 15.96
N ALA A 102 -6.99 -0.22 14.94
CA ALA A 102 -5.80 -0.91 14.47
C ALA A 102 -4.81 0.06 13.79
N GLY A 103 -3.53 -0.18 13.94
CA GLY A 103 -2.48 0.54 13.23
C GLY A 103 -2.40 0.13 11.75
N MET A 104 -2.75 -1.11 11.42
CA MET A 104 -2.77 -1.66 10.07
C MET A 104 -3.97 -2.60 9.87
N VAL A 105 -4.54 -2.56 8.66
CA VAL A 105 -5.58 -3.49 8.19
C VAL A 105 -5.15 -4.08 6.84
N TYR A 106 -5.35 -5.35 6.68
CA TYR A 106 -5.13 -6.10 5.44
C TYR A 106 -6.34 -7.02 5.15
N ALA A 107 -6.42 -7.56 3.95
CA ALA A 107 -7.59 -8.34 3.54
C ALA A 107 -7.22 -9.53 2.65
N ASP A 108 -8.08 -10.53 2.67
CA ASP A 108 -8.09 -11.58 1.65
C ASP A 108 -8.18 -11.00 0.25
N HIS A 109 -7.57 -11.68 -0.69
CA HIS A 109 -7.58 -11.23 -2.07
C HIS A 109 -7.71 -12.41 -3.04
N TYR A 110 -7.97 -12.07 -4.29
CA TYR A 110 -7.92 -13.01 -5.39
C TYR A 110 -6.69 -12.71 -6.25
N GLN A 111 -6.06 -13.76 -6.72
CA GLN A 111 -5.01 -13.66 -7.74
C GLN A 111 -5.57 -14.12 -9.08
N GLN A 112 -5.29 -13.37 -10.13
CA GLN A 112 -5.59 -13.78 -11.49
C GLN A 112 -4.33 -14.34 -12.13
N ILE A 113 -4.32 -15.65 -12.39
CA ILE A 113 -3.20 -16.37 -12.99
C ILE A 113 -3.73 -17.06 -14.25
N ASP A 114 -3.16 -16.72 -15.40
CA ASP A 114 -3.55 -17.28 -16.71
C ASP A 114 -5.06 -17.19 -17.00
N GLY A 115 -5.66 -16.06 -16.60
CA GLY A 115 -7.10 -15.83 -16.79
C GLY A 115 -8.00 -16.54 -15.77
N VAL A 116 -7.43 -17.33 -14.85
CA VAL A 116 -8.17 -18.03 -13.79
C VAL A 116 -8.04 -17.27 -12.47
N GLN A 117 -9.19 -17.00 -11.84
CA GLN A 117 -9.24 -16.39 -10.52
C GLN A 117 -9.04 -17.46 -9.44
N LYS A 118 -8.04 -17.28 -8.60
CA LYS A 118 -7.74 -18.12 -7.45
C LYS A 118 -7.88 -17.33 -6.16
N THR A 119 -8.47 -17.92 -5.15
CA THR A 119 -8.50 -17.35 -3.79
C THR A 119 -7.10 -17.37 -3.18
N ALA A 120 -6.70 -16.27 -2.58
CA ALA A 120 -5.47 -16.14 -1.82
C ALA A 120 -5.81 -15.58 -0.43
N PRO A 121 -6.32 -16.44 0.47
CA PRO A 121 -6.66 -16.03 1.82
C PRO A 121 -5.38 -15.65 2.58
N VAL A 122 -5.48 -14.64 3.43
CA VAL A 122 -4.45 -14.27 4.38
C VAL A 122 -4.77 -14.87 5.74
N ILE A 123 -3.75 -15.09 6.55
CA ILE A 123 -3.92 -15.63 7.91
C ILE A 123 -4.17 -14.46 8.87
N ASP A 124 -5.12 -14.64 9.80
CA ASP A 124 -5.33 -13.65 10.86
C ASP A 124 -4.08 -13.52 11.72
N TYR A 125 -3.68 -12.26 11.95
CA TYR A 125 -2.56 -11.97 12.83
C TYR A 125 -2.89 -12.38 14.27
N GLN A 126 -1.98 -13.13 14.87
CA GLN A 126 -2.02 -13.48 16.29
C GLN A 126 -0.76 -12.95 16.97
N PRO A 127 -0.88 -12.22 18.10
CA PRO A 127 0.28 -11.71 18.82
C PRO A 127 1.30 -12.82 19.12
N GLY A 128 2.57 -12.58 18.80
CA GLY A 128 3.66 -13.53 18.99
C GLY A 128 3.80 -14.61 17.91
N SER A 129 2.94 -14.60 16.89
CA SER A 129 3.01 -15.57 15.77
C SER A 129 3.60 -15.00 14.49
N LEU A 130 4.07 -13.77 14.51
CA LEU A 130 4.67 -13.14 13.34
C LEU A 130 5.98 -13.84 12.97
N ARG A 131 6.02 -14.35 11.75
CA ARG A 131 7.20 -14.98 11.16
C ARG A 131 7.70 -14.13 10.00
N ASP A 132 8.96 -14.28 9.61
CA ASP A 132 9.58 -13.53 8.51
C ASP A 132 8.88 -13.77 7.16
N ASP A 133 8.16 -14.90 7.03
CA ASP A 133 7.41 -15.28 5.84
C ASP A 133 5.90 -14.97 5.94
N PHE A 134 5.46 -14.20 6.94
CA PHE A 134 4.05 -13.87 7.11
C PHE A 134 3.53 -13.02 5.94
N ASN A 135 2.48 -13.49 5.29
CA ASN A 135 1.90 -12.82 4.13
C ASN A 135 0.67 -12.02 4.53
N PHE A 136 0.81 -10.70 4.64
CA PHE A 136 -0.29 -9.77 4.86
C PHE A 136 -1.12 -9.46 3.60
N GLY A 137 -0.83 -10.12 2.47
CA GLY A 137 -1.44 -9.80 1.19
C GLY A 137 -0.72 -8.67 0.46
N SER A 138 -1.38 -8.11 -0.54
CA SER A 138 -0.78 -7.12 -1.44
C SER A 138 -1.27 -5.70 -1.23
N VAL A 139 -2.35 -5.51 -0.48
CA VAL A 139 -2.92 -4.19 -0.15
C VAL A 139 -2.92 -4.05 1.36
N LEU A 140 -2.17 -3.07 1.85
CA LEU A 140 -2.02 -2.77 3.26
C LEU A 140 -2.55 -1.35 3.51
N LEU A 141 -3.48 -1.20 4.44
CA LEU A 141 -3.98 0.09 4.87
C LEU A 141 -3.45 0.38 6.27
N PHE A 142 -2.74 1.48 6.42
CA PHE A 142 -2.17 1.93 7.68
C PHE A 142 -2.89 3.17 8.20
N ASN A 143 -2.98 3.29 9.52
CA ASN A 143 -3.16 4.59 10.14
C ASN A 143 -1.87 5.40 9.89
N ALA A 144 -1.98 6.56 9.26
CA ALA A 144 -0.81 7.32 8.83
C ALA A 144 0.07 7.80 10.00
N ASN A 145 -0.53 8.13 11.14
CA ASN A 145 0.24 8.55 12.32
C ASN A 145 1.00 7.37 12.93
N ALA A 146 0.35 6.21 13.07
CA ALA A 146 1.00 5.01 13.55
C ALA A 146 2.14 4.57 12.61
N PHE A 147 1.93 4.64 11.30
CA PHE A 147 2.96 4.34 10.31
C PHE A 147 4.17 5.26 10.45
N LYS A 148 3.96 6.57 10.56
CA LYS A 148 5.04 7.55 10.76
C LYS A 148 5.82 7.29 12.05
N GLU A 149 5.11 7.06 13.15
CA GLU A 149 5.72 6.79 14.46
C GLU A 149 6.66 5.57 14.41
N VAL A 150 6.23 4.49 13.76
CA VAL A 150 7.08 3.30 13.59
C VAL A 150 8.32 3.62 12.74
N ILE A 151 8.14 4.32 11.62
CA ILE A 151 9.26 4.66 10.72
C ILE A 151 10.25 5.63 11.38
N GLU A 152 9.79 6.61 12.16
CA GLU A 152 10.64 7.54 12.89
C GLU A 152 11.49 6.83 13.97
N ASN A 153 10.94 5.77 14.55
CA ASN A 153 11.65 4.98 15.58
C ASN A 153 12.50 3.84 14.99
N THR A 154 12.47 3.62 13.67
CA THR A 154 13.27 2.60 13.01
C THR A 154 14.71 3.09 12.82
N GLU A 155 15.64 2.53 13.61
CA GLU A 155 17.07 2.89 13.58
C GLU A 155 17.85 2.18 12.46
N LYS A 156 17.41 1.00 12.06
CA LYS A 156 18.11 0.15 11.10
C LYS A 156 17.74 0.47 9.66
N GLU A 157 18.72 0.29 8.78
CA GLU A 157 18.56 0.47 7.34
C GLU A 157 18.53 -0.88 6.63
N TYR A 158 17.39 -1.20 6.04
CA TYR A 158 17.18 -2.40 5.25
C TYR A 158 16.99 -2.06 3.78
N GLN A 159 17.58 -2.85 2.91
CA GLN A 159 17.36 -2.71 1.46
C GLN A 159 16.14 -3.46 0.96
N TYR A 160 15.73 -4.54 1.64
CA TYR A 160 14.68 -5.44 1.18
C TYR A 160 13.64 -5.80 2.24
N ALA A 161 13.86 -5.45 3.49
CA ALA A 161 13.00 -5.84 4.61
C ALA A 161 12.40 -4.65 5.39
N GLY A 162 12.55 -3.42 4.89
CA GLY A 162 12.08 -2.23 5.59
C GLY A 162 10.56 -2.17 5.80
N LEU A 163 9.78 -2.95 5.05
CA LEU A 163 8.34 -3.06 5.26
C LEU A 163 7.97 -4.00 6.42
N TYR A 164 8.86 -4.94 6.77
CA TYR A 164 8.58 -6.00 7.75
C TYR A 164 9.33 -5.82 9.07
N ASP A 165 10.17 -4.80 9.19
CA ASP A 165 10.88 -4.43 10.40
C ASP A 165 10.08 -3.44 11.24
#